data_040cdbb8ca1b6d11db6abc6083f3bc72
#
_entry.id   040cdbb8ca1b6d11db6abc6083f3bc72
#
_cell.length_a   1.000
_cell.length_b   1.000
_cell.length_c   1.000
_cell.angle_alpha   90.00
_cell.angle_beta   90.00
_cell.angle_gamma   90.00
#
_symmetry.space_group_name_H-M   'P 1'
#
loop_
_entity.id
_entity.type
_entity.pdbx_description
1 polymer ?
#
loop_
_entity_poly.entity_id
_entity_poly.type
_entity_poly.pdbx_seq_one_letter_code
_entity_poly.pdbx_strand_id
1 'polypeptide(L)'
;MEKKNTWETYSSKQLKELEKINAQYRDFLDNGKTERECIDTIVNTIEKSGYRELESLIKEGAALKTGDKVYSVWMNKSIAMFQIGRKPMTDGMNILGAHIDSPRLDVKQNPLYEDGGFAYLDTHYYGGVKKYQWVTIPLAIHGVIVKKDGTCVEINIGENEDDPVFFVSDLLIHLAQEQLEKKAAKVIEGEALDIIVGNKPLLIDKKDKKKDEKEAGKEAVKAGVQDSLKETYDIHEEDFVSAELEIVPAGKAREAGFDRSMTLAYGQDDRVCAYTSMQAMLDSDVTDRTMCCILVDKEEIGSVGATGMQSHFFENAVAEVMNLAGEYSELNVRRCLAHSCMLSSDVSSAFDPTYASSFDKKNVAYLGGGMVINKFTGARGKSGSNDANAEYLAHLRHIFDKAEVNFQTAELGKVDLGGGGTIAYILALYGMNVIDSGVAVLNMHAPWEATSKADVYEAYRGYKAFVEGASL
;
A
#
# COMPACT_ATOMS: atom_id res chain seq x y z
N MET A 1 -31.94 -7.06 5.03
CA MET A 1 -31.35 -8.19 5.77
C MET A 1 -30.59 -7.61 6.96
N GLU A 2 -30.80 -8.15 8.14
CA GLU A 2 -29.99 -7.78 9.31
C GLU A 2 -28.57 -8.30 9.07
N LYS A 3 -27.57 -7.40 9.04
CA LYS A 3 -26.17 -7.77 8.83
C LYS A 3 -25.67 -8.39 10.14
N LYS A 4 -25.39 -9.70 10.16
CA LYS A 4 -24.76 -10.37 11.30
C LYS A 4 -23.32 -9.89 11.45
N ASN A 5 -22.87 -9.75 12.69
CA ASN A 5 -21.47 -9.50 12.96
C ASN A 5 -20.68 -10.80 12.73
N THR A 6 -19.64 -10.73 11.93
CA THR A 6 -18.83 -11.89 11.51
C THR A 6 -18.19 -12.62 12.70
N TRP A 7 -17.86 -11.89 13.77
CA TRP A 7 -17.35 -12.50 15.02
C TRP A 7 -18.29 -13.56 15.64
N GLU A 8 -19.59 -13.45 15.41
CA GLU A 8 -20.59 -14.39 15.92
C GLU A 8 -20.62 -15.72 15.15
N THR A 9 -19.94 -15.79 14.01
CA THR A 9 -19.99 -16.96 13.11
C THR A 9 -18.81 -17.91 13.30
N TYR A 10 -17.75 -17.50 13.98
CA TYR A 10 -16.51 -18.26 14.05
C TYR A 10 -16.49 -19.41 15.05
N SER A 11 -16.00 -20.54 14.60
CA SER A 11 -15.57 -21.64 15.44
C SER A 11 -14.26 -21.32 16.16
N SER A 12 -13.95 -22.05 17.24
CA SER A 12 -12.67 -21.91 17.95
C SER A 12 -11.43 -22.16 17.06
N LYS A 13 -11.56 -22.96 16.00
CA LYS A 13 -10.47 -23.18 15.02
C LYS A 13 -10.26 -21.93 14.17
N GLN A 14 -11.35 -21.36 13.65
CA GLN A 14 -11.28 -20.14 12.84
C GLN A 14 -10.76 -18.94 13.64
N LEU A 15 -11.12 -18.81 14.93
CA LEU A 15 -10.56 -17.77 15.78
C LEU A 15 -9.03 -17.88 15.94
N LYS A 16 -8.49 -19.09 16.05
CA LYS A 16 -7.02 -19.29 16.12
C LYS A 16 -6.33 -18.95 14.80
N GLU A 17 -6.95 -19.30 13.68
CA GLU A 17 -6.44 -18.97 12.33
C GLU A 17 -6.49 -17.45 12.07
N LEU A 18 -7.61 -16.81 12.45
CA LEU A 18 -7.78 -15.35 12.40
C LEU A 18 -6.67 -14.64 13.18
N GLU A 19 -6.37 -15.08 14.41
CA GLU A 19 -5.30 -14.47 15.21
C GLU A 19 -3.92 -14.66 14.56
N LYS A 20 -3.66 -15.85 13.96
CA LYS A 20 -2.42 -16.12 13.24
C LYS A 20 -2.27 -15.20 12.03
N ILE A 21 -3.31 -15.11 11.17
CA ILE A 21 -3.31 -14.25 9.97
C ILE A 21 -3.09 -12.79 10.37
N ASN A 22 -3.80 -12.30 11.38
CA ASN A 22 -3.66 -10.90 11.81
C ASN A 22 -2.32 -10.61 12.50
N ALA A 23 -1.69 -11.57 13.15
CA ALA A 23 -0.33 -11.40 13.67
C ALA A 23 0.68 -11.24 12.53
N GLN A 24 0.62 -12.12 11.52
CA GLN A 24 1.45 -12.03 10.32
C GLN A 24 1.18 -10.75 9.51
N TYR A 25 -0.07 -10.29 9.46
CA TYR A 25 -0.44 -9.03 8.83
C TYR A 25 0.20 -7.83 9.54
N ARG A 26 0.19 -7.78 10.87
CA ARG A 26 0.89 -6.70 11.60
C ARG A 26 2.39 -6.72 11.35
N ASP A 27 3.00 -7.91 11.31
CA ASP A 27 4.43 -8.04 10.96
C ASP A 27 4.71 -7.52 9.54
N PHE A 28 3.80 -7.77 8.58
CA PHE A 28 3.90 -7.24 7.22
C PHE A 28 3.83 -5.71 7.19
N LEU A 29 2.90 -5.10 7.94
CA LEU A 29 2.78 -3.63 8.06
C LEU A 29 4.02 -3.00 8.69
N ASP A 30 4.59 -3.65 9.70
CA ASP A 30 5.78 -3.16 10.41
C ASP A 30 7.05 -3.19 9.53
N ASN A 31 7.13 -4.15 8.60
CA ASN A 31 8.28 -4.35 7.73
C ASN A 31 8.07 -3.82 6.30
N GLY A 32 6.93 -3.21 6.01
CA GLY A 32 6.58 -2.72 4.67
C GLY A 32 5.90 -1.36 4.73
N LYS A 33 6.61 -0.33 5.21
CA LYS A 33 6.07 1.03 5.27
C LYS A 33 6.23 1.82 3.98
N THR A 34 7.09 1.33 3.08
CA THR A 34 7.28 1.86 1.73
C THR A 34 7.01 0.79 0.69
N GLU A 35 6.84 1.16 -0.57
CA GLU A 35 6.66 0.21 -1.68
C GLU A 35 7.85 -0.74 -1.79
N ARG A 36 9.08 -0.22 -1.64
CA ARG A 36 10.31 -1.02 -1.70
C ARG A 36 10.36 -2.05 -0.58
N GLU A 37 10.09 -1.64 0.65
CA GLU A 37 10.04 -2.56 1.80
C GLU A 37 8.94 -3.60 1.66
N CYS A 38 7.76 -3.22 1.10
CA CYS A 38 6.71 -4.17 0.76
C CYS A 38 7.21 -5.23 -0.22
N ILE A 39 7.86 -4.82 -1.31
CA ILE A 39 8.40 -5.75 -2.32
C ILE A 39 9.45 -6.67 -1.69
N ASP A 40 10.39 -6.15 -0.91
CA ASP A 40 11.43 -6.96 -0.27
C ASP A 40 10.81 -7.99 0.69
N THR A 41 9.83 -7.58 1.48
CA THR A 41 9.09 -8.46 2.40
C THR A 41 8.31 -9.56 1.64
N ILE A 42 7.65 -9.18 0.55
CA ILE A 42 6.91 -10.10 -0.32
C ILE A 42 7.86 -11.11 -0.95
N VAL A 43 8.92 -10.65 -1.63
CA VAL A 43 9.90 -11.52 -2.31
C VAL A 43 10.52 -12.51 -1.32
N ASN A 44 10.98 -12.03 -0.16
CA ASN A 44 11.53 -12.88 0.90
C ASN A 44 10.54 -13.96 1.40
N THR A 45 9.24 -13.69 1.31
CA THR A 45 8.18 -14.62 1.74
C THR A 45 7.85 -15.64 0.64
N ILE A 46 7.67 -15.16 -0.59
CA ILE A 46 7.23 -16.01 -1.71
C ILE A 46 8.33 -16.96 -2.20
N GLU A 47 9.60 -16.54 -2.17
CA GLU A 47 10.73 -17.42 -2.53
C GLU A 47 10.83 -18.64 -1.61
N LYS A 48 10.58 -18.48 -0.31
CA LYS A 48 10.47 -19.58 0.66
C LYS A 48 9.33 -20.54 0.34
N SER A 49 8.35 -20.07 -0.44
CA SER A 49 7.18 -20.86 -0.90
C SER A 49 7.36 -21.42 -2.31
N GLY A 50 8.58 -21.31 -2.87
CA GLY A 50 8.97 -21.91 -4.14
C GLY A 50 8.71 -21.05 -5.38
N TYR A 51 8.40 -19.76 -5.21
CA TYR A 51 8.37 -18.84 -6.34
C TYR A 51 9.77 -18.55 -6.86
N ARG A 52 9.91 -18.44 -8.19
CA ARG A 52 11.15 -18.12 -8.88
C ARG A 52 11.00 -16.86 -9.72
N GLU A 53 12.05 -16.06 -9.75
CA GLU A 53 12.07 -14.83 -10.53
C GLU A 53 11.97 -15.11 -12.04
N LEU A 54 11.05 -14.42 -12.71
CA LEU A 54 10.78 -14.59 -14.14
C LEU A 54 12.00 -14.27 -15.00
N GLU A 55 12.72 -13.21 -14.71
CA GLU A 55 13.89 -12.80 -15.49
C GLU A 55 15.03 -13.82 -15.42
N SER A 56 15.22 -14.44 -14.27
CA SER A 56 16.16 -15.55 -14.08
C SER A 56 15.76 -16.77 -14.91
N LEU A 57 14.47 -17.12 -14.95
CA LEU A 57 13.93 -18.21 -15.76
C LEU A 57 14.10 -17.95 -17.27
N ILE A 58 13.90 -16.70 -17.72
CA ILE A 58 14.14 -16.29 -19.10
C ILE A 58 15.61 -16.48 -19.48
N LYS A 59 16.54 -16.04 -18.63
CA LYS A 59 17.99 -16.21 -18.86
C LYS A 59 18.43 -17.67 -18.91
N GLU A 60 17.78 -18.52 -18.13
CA GLU A 60 18.01 -19.98 -18.13
C GLU A 60 17.39 -20.69 -19.36
N GLY A 61 16.48 -20.06 -20.08
CA GLY A 61 15.67 -20.70 -21.13
C GLY A 61 14.75 -21.80 -20.58
N ALA A 62 14.24 -21.58 -19.37
CA ALA A 62 13.38 -22.52 -18.68
C ALA A 62 12.02 -22.67 -19.38
N ALA A 63 11.40 -23.86 -19.27
CA ALA A 63 10.02 -24.09 -19.70
C ALA A 63 9.11 -24.20 -18.46
N LEU A 64 8.01 -23.46 -18.46
CA LEU A 64 7.02 -23.51 -17.39
C LEU A 64 6.00 -24.64 -17.62
N LYS A 65 5.55 -25.23 -16.54
CA LYS A 65 4.53 -26.29 -16.51
C LYS A 65 3.54 -26.05 -15.38
N THR A 66 2.45 -26.76 -15.43
CA THR A 66 1.41 -26.73 -14.38
C THR A 66 2.00 -26.84 -12.97
N GLY A 67 1.64 -25.92 -12.10
CA GLY A 67 2.06 -25.83 -10.71
C GLY A 67 3.32 -24.99 -10.48
N ASP A 68 4.04 -24.61 -11.53
CA ASP A 68 5.21 -23.72 -11.37
C ASP A 68 4.78 -22.36 -10.86
N LYS A 69 5.59 -21.79 -9.97
CA LYS A 69 5.37 -20.53 -9.31
C LYS A 69 6.42 -19.52 -9.76
N VAL A 70 5.97 -18.40 -10.27
CA VAL A 70 6.83 -17.38 -10.91
C VAL A 70 6.46 -16.00 -10.40
N TYR A 71 7.43 -15.11 -10.25
CA TYR A 71 7.19 -13.70 -9.99
C TYR A 71 8.06 -12.79 -10.85
N SER A 72 7.58 -11.59 -11.11
CA SER A 72 8.31 -10.52 -11.79
C SER A 72 8.21 -9.24 -10.96
N VAL A 73 9.36 -8.66 -10.61
CA VAL A 73 9.46 -7.37 -9.92
C VAL A 73 9.79 -6.26 -10.92
N TRP A 74 9.17 -5.10 -10.76
CA TRP A 74 9.43 -3.94 -11.59
C TRP A 74 9.90 -2.76 -10.75
N MET A 75 11.15 -2.32 -10.99
CA MET A 75 11.82 -1.19 -10.32
C MET A 75 11.75 -1.24 -8.79
N ASN A 76 11.65 -2.43 -8.21
CA ASN A 76 11.47 -2.69 -6.78
C ASN A 76 10.26 -1.96 -6.14
N LYS A 77 9.19 -1.71 -6.92
CA LYS A 77 7.98 -1.00 -6.47
C LYS A 77 6.68 -1.66 -6.91
N SER A 78 6.73 -2.64 -7.80
CA SER A 78 5.56 -3.40 -8.23
C SER A 78 5.95 -4.85 -8.48
N ILE A 79 5.01 -5.76 -8.27
CA ILE A 79 5.24 -7.20 -8.45
C ILE A 79 4.02 -7.86 -9.07
N ALA A 80 4.26 -8.82 -9.98
CA ALA A 80 3.26 -9.76 -10.44
C ALA A 80 3.71 -11.19 -10.10
N MET A 81 2.82 -11.96 -9.47
CA MET A 81 3.04 -13.35 -9.07
C MET A 81 2.10 -14.24 -9.86
N PHE A 82 2.59 -15.40 -10.31
CA PHE A 82 1.81 -16.38 -11.08
C PHE A 82 2.00 -17.79 -10.51
N GLN A 83 0.93 -18.55 -10.48
CA GLN A 83 0.99 -20.00 -10.32
C GLN A 83 0.28 -20.66 -11.52
N ILE A 84 1.02 -21.40 -12.32
CA ILE A 84 0.54 -21.94 -13.60
C ILE A 84 -0.54 -22.99 -13.36
N GLY A 85 -1.70 -22.79 -13.97
CA GLY A 85 -2.86 -23.65 -13.90
C GLY A 85 -2.76 -24.92 -14.78
N ARG A 86 -3.83 -25.75 -14.74
CA ARG A 86 -3.93 -26.97 -15.57
C ARG A 86 -4.43 -26.68 -16.98
N LYS A 87 -5.17 -25.59 -17.19
CA LYS A 87 -5.71 -25.14 -18.48
C LYS A 87 -4.78 -24.15 -19.15
N PRO A 88 -4.86 -24.02 -20.49
CA PRO A 88 -4.12 -22.98 -21.19
C PRO A 88 -4.42 -21.58 -20.64
N MET A 89 -3.42 -20.71 -20.65
CA MET A 89 -3.61 -19.32 -20.20
C MET A 89 -4.59 -18.54 -21.08
N THR A 90 -4.81 -18.97 -22.32
CA THR A 90 -5.85 -18.41 -23.21
C THR A 90 -7.28 -18.55 -22.68
N ASP A 91 -7.51 -19.45 -21.72
CA ASP A 91 -8.80 -19.55 -21.00
C ASP A 91 -8.96 -18.45 -19.94
N GLY A 92 -7.93 -17.64 -19.73
CA GLY A 92 -7.88 -16.54 -18.76
C GLY A 92 -7.31 -16.94 -17.40
N MET A 93 -7.03 -15.93 -16.60
CA MET A 93 -6.47 -16.05 -15.25
C MET A 93 -7.49 -15.61 -14.19
N ASN A 94 -7.29 -16.07 -12.96
CA ASN A 94 -7.95 -15.52 -11.78
C ASN A 94 -6.96 -14.57 -11.10
N ILE A 95 -7.28 -13.27 -11.09
CA ILE A 95 -6.37 -12.19 -10.72
C ILE A 95 -6.82 -11.53 -9.42
N LEU A 96 -5.91 -11.44 -8.46
CA LEU A 96 -6.02 -10.54 -7.30
C LEU A 96 -5.12 -9.34 -7.57
N GLY A 97 -5.61 -8.13 -7.35
CA GLY A 97 -4.85 -6.91 -7.53
C GLY A 97 -5.05 -5.96 -6.37
N ALA A 98 -3.98 -5.29 -5.92
CA ALA A 98 -3.99 -4.30 -4.85
C ALA A 98 -2.86 -3.30 -5.08
N HIS A 99 -2.86 -2.18 -4.33
CA HIS A 99 -1.70 -1.30 -4.33
C HIS A 99 -0.91 -1.40 -3.01
N ILE A 100 0.33 -0.91 -3.04
CA ILE A 100 1.26 -0.98 -1.91
C ILE A 100 1.83 0.39 -1.52
N ASP A 101 1.54 1.43 -2.30
CA ASP A 101 1.79 2.81 -1.91
C ASP A 101 0.73 3.29 -0.90
N SER A 102 1.03 4.34 -0.15
CA SER A 102 0.12 4.96 0.83
C SER A 102 0.43 6.44 0.96
N PRO A 103 -0.54 7.29 1.36
CA PRO A 103 -0.30 8.71 1.59
C PRO A 103 0.80 8.96 2.61
N ARG A 104 1.70 9.91 2.29
CA ARG A 104 2.90 10.21 3.08
C ARG A 104 3.48 11.59 2.76
N LEU A 105 4.68 11.88 3.27
CA LEU A 105 5.48 13.02 2.86
C LEU A 105 6.75 12.51 2.17
N ASP A 106 7.06 13.00 0.97
CA ASP A 106 8.29 12.69 0.26
C ASP A 106 9.32 13.80 0.46
N VAL A 107 10.59 13.46 0.70
CA VAL A 107 11.68 14.42 0.80
C VAL A 107 12.00 14.99 -0.59
N LYS A 108 12.11 16.33 -0.70
CA LYS A 108 12.45 17.01 -1.96
C LYS A 108 13.93 16.78 -2.34
N GLN A 109 14.31 17.15 -3.57
CA GLN A 109 15.67 16.89 -4.10
C GLN A 109 16.76 17.77 -3.47
N ASN A 110 16.42 18.95 -2.96
CA ASN A 110 17.33 19.86 -2.25
C ASN A 110 16.72 20.21 -0.90
N PRO A 111 16.64 19.25 0.05
CA PRO A 111 15.73 19.36 1.16
C PRO A 111 16.32 20.04 2.39
N LEU A 112 17.65 19.98 2.58
CA LEU A 112 18.29 20.36 3.84
C LEU A 112 18.54 21.86 3.93
N TYR A 113 17.88 22.53 4.89
CA TYR A 113 18.07 23.94 5.17
C TYR A 113 18.05 24.24 6.69
N GLU A 114 18.53 25.42 7.08
CA GLU A 114 18.46 25.90 8.45
C GLU A 114 17.65 27.19 8.52
N ASP A 115 16.73 27.28 9.47
CA ASP A 115 16.07 28.53 9.85
C ASP A 115 15.79 28.55 11.36
N GLY A 116 15.96 29.72 11.99
CA GLY A 116 15.66 29.94 13.40
C GLY A 116 16.42 29.03 14.38
N GLY A 117 17.56 28.43 13.95
CA GLY A 117 18.35 27.50 14.75
C GLY A 117 17.82 26.08 14.75
N PHE A 118 17.01 25.72 13.77
CA PHE A 118 16.60 24.35 13.45
C PHE A 118 17.08 23.96 12.06
N ALA A 119 17.49 22.71 11.91
CA ALA A 119 17.65 22.10 10.60
C ALA A 119 16.38 21.35 10.20
N TYR A 120 15.99 21.51 8.94
CA TYR A 120 14.78 20.93 8.34
C TYR A 120 15.13 20.11 7.13
N LEU A 121 14.24 19.13 6.82
CA LEU A 121 14.09 18.57 5.49
C LEU A 121 12.79 19.05 4.87
N ASP A 122 12.89 19.72 3.72
CA ASP A 122 11.78 20.18 2.90
C ASP A 122 11.07 18.98 2.26
N THR A 123 9.72 18.96 2.35
CA THR A 123 8.92 17.83 1.91
C THR A 123 7.82 18.21 0.91
N HIS A 124 7.32 17.21 0.22
CA HIS A 124 6.11 17.29 -0.60
C HIS A 124 5.15 16.17 -0.19
N TYR A 125 3.90 16.48 0.14
CA TYR A 125 2.93 15.42 0.46
C TYR A 125 2.55 14.61 -0.78
N TYR A 126 2.35 13.31 -0.57
CA TYR A 126 1.97 12.32 -1.57
C TYR A 126 0.56 11.80 -1.28
N GLY A 127 -0.31 11.74 -2.30
CA GLY A 127 -1.69 11.29 -2.16
C GLY A 127 -2.63 12.30 -1.47
N GLY A 128 -3.80 11.85 -1.11
CA GLY A 128 -4.86 12.65 -0.52
C GLY A 128 -4.78 12.78 0.99
N VAL A 129 -4.05 13.76 1.53
CA VAL A 129 -3.86 13.93 2.98
C VAL A 129 -4.69 15.08 3.58
N LYS A 130 -5.18 14.89 4.80
CA LYS A 130 -5.59 15.99 5.68
C LYS A 130 -4.37 16.50 6.43
N LYS A 131 -3.71 17.53 5.92
CA LYS A 131 -2.41 18.03 6.39
C LYS A 131 -2.32 18.25 7.90
N TYR A 132 -3.40 18.67 8.55
CA TYR A 132 -3.45 18.88 10.00
C TYR A 132 -3.33 17.58 10.83
N GLN A 133 -3.43 16.40 10.22
CA GLN A 133 -3.22 15.13 10.90
C GLN A 133 -1.74 14.74 10.97
N TRP A 134 -0.88 15.39 10.18
CA TRP A 134 0.54 15.07 10.04
C TRP A 134 1.48 15.91 10.89
N VAL A 135 0.94 16.92 11.59
CA VAL A 135 1.71 17.75 12.53
C VAL A 135 1.72 17.14 13.93
N THR A 136 2.77 17.41 14.70
CA THR A 136 2.92 17.02 16.13
C THR A 136 2.88 15.52 16.43
N ILE A 137 3.10 14.68 15.44
CA ILE A 137 3.24 13.22 15.63
C ILE A 137 4.69 12.79 15.41
N PRO A 138 5.15 11.71 16.05
CA PRO A 138 6.43 11.09 15.73
C PRO A 138 6.44 10.56 14.31
N LEU A 139 7.48 10.88 13.55
CA LEU A 139 7.69 10.46 12.17
C LEU A 139 9.03 9.73 12.05
N ALA A 140 9.08 8.77 11.14
CA ALA A 140 10.25 8.00 10.72
C ALA A 140 10.64 8.35 9.28
N ILE A 141 11.87 8.11 8.91
CA ILE A 141 12.39 8.27 7.54
C ILE A 141 12.75 6.89 7.01
N HIS A 142 12.14 6.52 5.89
CA HIS A 142 12.38 5.28 5.19
C HIS A 142 12.78 5.52 3.74
N GLY A 143 13.43 4.57 3.10
CA GLY A 143 13.70 4.59 1.68
C GLY A 143 15.13 4.31 1.31
N VAL A 144 15.59 4.86 0.18
CA VAL A 144 16.93 4.61 -0.36
C VAL A 144 17.59 5.88 -0.86
N ILE A 145 18.91 5.91 -0.76
CA ILE A 145 19.76 6.90 -1.42
C ILE A 145 20.69 6.15 -2.37
N VAL A 146 20.64 6.45 -3.66
CA VAL A 146 21.56 5.86 -4.64
C VAL A 146 22.64 6.87 -4.99
N LYS A 147 23.88 6.58 -4.58
CA LYS A 147 25.05 7.44 -4.82
C LYS A 147 25.47 7.43 -6.28
N LYS A 148 26.28 8.42 -6.69
CA LYS A 148 26.77 8.55 -8.08
C LYS A 148 27.56 7.33 -8.58
N ASP A 149 28.18 6.57 -7.70
CA ASP A 149 28.91 5.34 -8.02
C ASP A 149 28.01 4.09 -8.14
N GLY A 150 26.70 4.26 -7.92
CA GLY A 150 25.69 3.18 -7.94
C GLY A 150 25.50 2.49 -6.58
N THR A 151 26.22 2.89 -5.54
CA THR A 151 26.01 2.35 -4.18
C THR A 151 24.62 2.76 -3.68
N CYS A 152 23.82 1.77 -3.27
CA CYS A 152 22.52 1.98 -2.64
C CYS A 152 22.67 1.94 -1.11
N VAL A 153 22.19 2.99 -0.45
CA VAL A 153 22.14 3.09 1.01
C VAL A 153 20.66 3.02 1.41
N GLU A 154 20.31 1.98 2.14
CA GLU A 154 18.97 1.83 2.71
C GLU A 154 18.85 2.68 3.98
N ILE A 155 17.74 3.40 4.10
CA ILE A 155 17.42 4.28 5.21
C ILE A 155 16.14 3.77 5.89
N ASN A 156 16.26 3.47 7.18
CA ASN A 156 15.15 3.15 8.06
C ASN A 156 15.48 3.69 9.45
N ILE A 157 14.96 4.88 9.78
CA ILE A 157 15.30 5.61 11.01
C ILE A 157 14.01 6.06 11.68
N GLY A 158 13.81 5.65 12.92
CA GLY A 158 12.67 6.06 13.75
C GLY A 158 11.76 4.91 14.19
N GLU A 159 12.12 3.67 13.87
CA GLU A 159 11.31 2.49 14.19
C GLU A 159 11.78 1.75 15.45
N ASN A 160 13.07 1.80 15.77
CA ASN A 160 13.62 1.20 16.99
C ASN A 160 13.54 2.17 18.16
N GLU A 161 13.50 1.65 19.39
CA GLU A 161 13.42 2.47 20.62
C GLU A 161 14.63 3.40 20.80
N ASP A 162 15.79 3.03 20.26
CA ASP A 162 17.03 3.80 20.30
C ASP A 162 17.19 4.79 19.13
N ASP A 163 16.31 4.73 18.11
CA ASP A 163 16.36 5.64 16.99
C ASP A 163 15.80 7.02 17.35
N PRO A 164 16.34 8.10 16.76
CA PRO A 164 15.68 9.40 16.81
C PRO A 164 14.39 9.36 15.99
N VAL A 165 13.38 10.10 16.42
CA VAL A 165 12.17 10.38 15.64
C VAL A 165 12.17 11.83 15.17
N PHE A 166 11.38 12.11 14.12
CA PHE A 166 11.24 13.42 13.52
C PHE A 166 9.80 13.92 13.71
N PHE A 167 9.55 15.17 13.41
CA PHE A 167 8.19 15.72 13.54
C PHE A 167 8.04 17.02 12.73
N VAL A 168 6.80 17.31 12.34
CA VAL A 168 6.39 18.62 11.86
C VAL A 168 5.85 19.42 13.03
N SER A 169 6.32 20.64 13.23
CA SER A 169 5.80 21.52 14.30
C SER A 169 4.44 22.11 13.94
N ASP A 170 3.66 22.48 14.96
CA ASP A 170 2.45 23.27 14.81
C ASP A 170 2.47 24.47 15.77
N LEU A 171 1.71 25.51 15.45
CA LEU A 171 1.64 26.69 16.27
C LEU A 171 0.95 26.37 17.60
N LEU A 172 1.54 26.82 18.71
CA LEU A 172 0.95 26.64 20.05
C LEU A 172 -0.39 27.36 20.16
N ILE A 173 -1.31 26.78 20.92
CA ILE A 173 -2.70 27.26 21.08
C ILE A 173 -2.79 28.74 21.49
N HIS A 174 -1.85 29.25 22.30
CA HIS A 174 -1.88 30.64 22.80
C HIS A 174 -1.60 31.70 21.72
N LEU A 175 -1.05 31.29 20.55
CA LEU A 175 -0.81 32.18 19.42
C LEU A 175 -1.67 31.81 18.21
N ALA A 176 -2.50 30.78 18.29
CA ALA A 176 -3.18 30.15 17.16
C ALA A 176 -4.53 30.79 16.78
N GLN A 177 -4.90 31.95 17.31
CA GLN A 177 -6.23 32.54 17.08
C GLN A 177 -6.55 32.69 15.58
N GLU A 178 -5.65 33.28 14.80
CA GLU A 178 -5.85 33.45 13.36
C GLU A 178 -5.79 32.12 12.60
N GLN A 179 -4.95 31.18 13.07
CA GLN A 179 -4.86 29.84 12.48
C GLN A 179 -6.18 29.07 12.64
N LEU A 180 -6.80 29.15 13.83
CA LEU A 180 -8.07 28.47 14.13
C LEU A 180 -9.27 29.02 13.33
N GLU A 181 -9.19 30.25 12.82
CA GLU A 181 -10.21 30.85 11.95
C GLU A 181 -10.09 30.39 10.48
N LYS A 182 -8.96 29.76 10.10
CA LYS A 182 -8.76 29.24 8.74
C LYS A 182 -9.64 28.00 8.48
N LYS A 183 -10.04 27.82 7.21
CA LYS A 183 -10.67 26.55 6.79
C LYS A 183 -9.69 25.40 7.00
N ALA A 184 -10.18 24.23 7.42
CA ALA A 184 -9.35 23.05 7.71
C ALA A 184 -8.35 22.69 6.59
N ALA A 185 -8.73 22.86 5.32
CA ALA A 185 -7.84 22.64 4.18
C ALA A 185 -6.66 23.62 4.08
N LYS A 186 -6.71 24.74 4.84
CA LYS A 186 -5.71 25.82 4.84
C LYS A 186 -5.09 26.05 6.21
N VAL A 187 -5.48 25.29 7.23
CA VAL A 187 -4.95 25.45 8.59
C VAL A 187 -3.47 25.10 8.66
N ILE A 188 -3.04 24.11 7.91
CA ILE A 188 -1.64 23.77 7.63
C ILE A 188 -1.40 23.94 6.13
N GLU A 189 -0.38 24.70 5.78
CA GLU A 189 0.04 24.89 4.38
C GLU A 189 0.93 23.73 3.94
N GLY A 190 0.94 23.38 2.64
CA GLY A 190 1.77 22.29 2.13
C GLY A 190 3.25 22.52 2.35
N GLU A 191 3.71 23.75 2.11
CA GLU A 191 5.10 24.17 2.34
C GLU A 191 5.49 24.28 3.83
N ALA A 192 4.57 24.03 4.75
CA ALA A 192 4.83 24.00 6.19
C ALA A 192 4.90 22.57 6.75
N LEU A 193 4.89 21.58 5.89
CA LEU A 193 5.02 20.15 6.29
C LEU A 193 6.47 19.68 6.37
N ASP A 194 7.43 20.61 6.52
CA ASP A 194 8.84 20.28 6.66
C ASP A 194 9.12 19.66 8.02
N ILE A 195 9.92 18.58 8.01
CA ILE A 195 10.26 17.90 9.25
C ILE A 195 11.50 18.52 9.90
N ILE A 196 11.46 18.67 11.21
CA ILE A 196 12.61 19.10 12.02
C ILE A 196 13.52 17.90 12.22
N VAL A 197 14.80 18.05 11.81
CA VAL A 197 15.82 17.00 11.87
C VAL A 197 17.01 17.34 12.77
N GLY A 198 17.10 18.56 13.28
CA GLY A 198 18.16 18.93 14.19
C GLY A 198 18.02 20.32 14.82
N ASN A 199 18.70 20.50 15.98
CA ASN A 199 18.79 21.79 16.69
C ASN A 199 20.17 21.99 17.35
N LYS A 200 21.09 21.03 17.16
CA LYS A 200 22.43 21.09 17.75
C LYS A 200 23.43 21.60 16.73
N PRO A 201 24.09 22.74 17.00
CA PRO A 201 25.12 23.25 16.10
C PRO A 201 26.34 22.33 16.08
N LEU A 202 27.08 22.31 14.96
CA LEU A 202 28.36 21.66 14.87
C LEU A 202 29.32 22.24 15.92
N LEU A 203 29.88 21.37 16.77
CA LEU A 203 30.80 21.77 17.82
C LEU A 203 32.24 21.70 17.28
N ILE A 204 32.81 22.85 16.94
CA ILE A 204 34.19 22.97 16.49
C ILE A 204 35.12 23.03 17.70
N ASP A 205 36.11 22.14 17.76
CA ASP A 205 37.10 22.14 18.83
C ASP A 205 37.93 23.45 18.82
N LYS A 206 38.12 24.06 19.99
CA LYS A 206 38.77 25.39 20.13
C LYS A 206 40.19 25.45 19.52
N LYS A 207 40.79 24.31 19.19
CA LYS A 207 42.14 24.22 18.58
C LYS A 207 42.11 24.40 17.06
N ASP A 208 41.01 24.16 16.38
CA ASP A 208 40.89 24.19 14.91
C ASP A 208 40.19 25.45 14.36
N LYS A 209 39.91 26.42 15.24
CA LYS A 209 39.08 27.62 14.96
C LYS A 209 39.46 28.48 13.75
N LYS A 210 40.58 28.29 13.11
CA LYS A 210 41.06 29.20 12.06
C LYS A 210 40.68 28.81 10.63
N LYS A 211 40.20 27.61 10.38
CA LYS A 211 39.83 27.15 9.03
C LYS A 211 38.33 27.06 8.81
N ASP A 212 37.53 26.67 9.81
CA ASP A 212 36.13 26.29 9.65
C ASP A 212 35.14 27.38 10.06
N GLU A 213 35.58 28.46 10.76
CA GLU A 213 34.68 29.56 11.18
C GLU A 213 34.02 30.34 10.02
N LYS A 214 34.53 30.22 8.78
CA LYS A 214 33.95 30.90 7.63
C LYS A 214 32.79 30.11 6.97
N GLU A 215 32.80 28.77 7.07
CA GLU A 215 31.79 27.89 6.48
C GLU A 215 30.67 27.55 7.49
N ALA A 216 31.02 27.28 8.75
CA ALA A 216 30.02 26.98 9.79
C ALA A 216 29.25 28.19 10.35
N GLY A 217 29.66 29.42 10.01
CA GLY A 217 29.25 30.63 10.72
C GLY A 217 27.84 31.12 10.50
N LYS A 218 27.09 30.61 9.53
CA LYS A 218 25.70 31.00 9.26
C LYS A 218 24.68 29.88 9.38
N GLU A 219 25.08 28.61 9.19
CA GLU A 219 24.23 27.43 9.19
C GLU A 219 24.86 26.31 10.03
N ALA A 220 25.17 26.62 11.30
CA ALA A 220 25.91 25.71 12.16
C ALA A 220 25.10 24.46 12.57
N VAL A 221 23.77 24.54 12.61
CA VAL A 221 22.89 23.39 12.91
C VAL A 221 22.78 22.50 11.70
N LYS A 222 22.62 23.07 10.50
CA LYS A 222 22.67 22.31 9.24
C LYS A 222 24.01 21.58 9.11
N ALA A 223 25.13 22.24 9.39
CA ALA A 223 26.45 21.61 9.39
C ALA A 223 26.56 20.44 10.38
N GLY A 224 25.95 20.56 11.56
CA GLY A 224 25.88 19.47 12.54
C GLY A 224 25.08 18.26 12.07
N VAL A 225 23.97 18.48 11.35
CA VAL A 225 23.19 17.40 10.73
C VAL A 225 23.96 16.74 9.59
N GLN A 226 24.62 17.53 8.73
CA GLN A 226 25.46 17.00 7.63
C GLN A 226 26.60 16.12 8.17
N ASP A 227 27.26 16.54 9.26
CA ASP A 227 28.30 15.77 9.91
C ASP A 227 27.77 14.43 10.44
N SER A 228 26.62 14.46 11.10
CA SER A 228 25.94 13.24 11.59
C SER A 228 25.53 12.29 10.46
N LEU A 229 24.99 12.81 9.36
CA LEU A 229 24.62 12.01 8.17
C LEU A 229 25.84 11.37 7.53
N LYS A 230 26.95 12.11 7.43
CA LYS A 230 28.21 11.60 6.91
C LYS A 230 28.83 10.55 7.81
N GLU A 231 28.90 10.79 9.13
CA GLU A 231 29.54 9.85 10.07
C GLU A 231 28.76 8.55 10.22
N THR A 232 27.41 8.63 10.22
CA THR A 232 26.56 7.46 10.51
C THR A 232 26.20 6.67 9.26
N TYR A 233 25.93 7.36 8.15
CA TYR A 233 25.36 6.74 6.94
C TYR A 233 26.22 6.95 5.69
N ASP A 234 27.35 7.68 5.81
CA ASP A 234 28.18 8.08 4.68
C ASP A 234 27.41 8.82 3.58
N ILE A 235 26.44 9.69 3.98
CA ILE A 235 25.58 10.48 3.11
C ILE A 235 26.07 11.92 3.07
N HIS A 236 26.19 12.49 1.87
CA HIS A 236 26.46 13.90 1.62
C HIS A 236 25.20 14.62 1.11
N GLU A 237 25.14 15.96 1.24
CA GLU A 237 23.97 16.74 0.81
C GLU A 237 23.65 16.53 -0.67
N GLU A 238 24.65 16.36 -1.54
CA GLU A 238 24.44 16.09 -2.96
C GLU A 238 23.77 14.75 -3.26
N ASP A 239 23.80 13.79 -2.34
CA ASP A 239 23.22 12.47 -2.51
C ASP A 239 21.67 12.50 -2.43
N PHE A 240 21.10 13.55 -1.81
CA PHE A 240 19.65 13.73 -1.79
C PHE A 240 19.02 13.90 -3.18
N VAL A 241 19.76 14.34 -4.17
CA VAL A 241 19.29 14.50 -5.55
C VAL A 241 18.80 13.18 -6.15
N SER A 242 19.39 12.07 -5.73
CA SER A 242 19.04 10.71 -6.16
C SER A 242 18.52 9.85 -4.99
N ALA A 243 17.84 10.49 -4.05
CA ALA A 243 17.16 9.83 -2.94
C ALA A 243 15.65 9.60 -3.26
N GLU A 244 15.13 8.51 -2.75
CA GLU A 244 13.71 8.24 -2.58
C GLU A 244 13.48 8.03 -1.09
N LEU A 245 13.20 9.12 -0.36
CA LEU A 245 12.99 9.10 1.09
C LEU A 245 11.55 9.50 1.42
N GLU A 246 10.90 8.64 2.15
CA GLU A 246 9.51 8.73 2.57
C GLU A 246 9.43 8.96 4.07
N ILE A 247 8.64 9.96 4.46
CA ILE A 247 8.39 10.30 5.85
C ILE A 247 7.03 9.69 6.22
N VAL A 248 7.07 8.78 7.16
CA VAL A 248 5.91 7.97 7.57
C VAL A 248 5.72 8.04 9.10
N PRO A 249 4.53 7.73 9.64
CA PRO A 249 4.34 7.65 11.09
C PRO A 249 5.27 6.63 11.74
N ALA A 250 6.02 7.06 12.74
CA ALA A 250 6.89 6.19 13.53
C ALA A 250 6.08 5.28 14.45
N GLY A 251 6.48 4.01 14.55
CA GLY A 251 5.88 3.04 15.46
C GLY A 251 5.13 1.93 14.74
N LYS A 252 4.90 0.86 15.50
CA LYS A 252 4.41 -0.43 14.99
C LYS A 252 2.88 -0.51 14.96
N ALA A 253 2.38 -1.40 14.10
CA ALA A 253 1.00 -1.83 14.09
C ALA A 253 0.58 -2.43 15.44
N ARG A 254 -0.59 -2.04 15.94
CA ARG A 254 -1.08 -2.45 17.27
C ARG A 254 -2.52 -2.94 17.21
N GLU A 255 -2.83 -3.85 18.12
CA GLU A 255 -4.23 -4.20 18.38
C GLU A 255 -4.93 -3.03 19.08
N ALA A 256 -6.16 -2.75 18.67
CA ALA A 256 -6.99 -1.66 19.19
C ALA A 256 -8.29 -2.20 19.80
N GLY A 257 -8.85 -1.42 20.74
CA GLY A 257 -10.02 -1.80 21.55
C GLY A 257 -9.65 -2.64 22.77
N PHE A 258 -10.49 -2.60 23.80
CA PHE A 258 -10.30 -3.45 25.01
C PHE A 258 -10.36 -4.93 24.68
N ASP A 259 -11.14 -5.29 23.66
CA ASP A 259 -11.34 -6.65 23.17
C ASP A 259 -10.31 -7.08 22.12
N ARG A 260 -9.38 -6.16 21.72
CA ARG A 260 -8.34 -6.39 20.71
C ARG A 260 -8.90 -6.86 19.36
N SER A 261 -10.09 -6.43 19.00
CA SER A 261 -10.79 -6.84 17.77
C SER A 261 -10.33 -6.11 16.51
N MET A 262 -9.54 -5.06 16.66
CA MET A 262 -9.10 -4.19 15.56
C MET A 262 -7.57 -4.14 15.47
N THR A 263 -7.06 -3.80 14.29
CA THR A 263 -5.68 -3.40 14.05
C THR A 263 -5.64 -1.90 13.79
N LEU A 264 -4.75 -1.18 14.48
CA LEU A 264 -4.46 0.24 14.27
C LEU A 264 -3.03 0.36 13.74
N ALA A 265 -2.86 0.89 12.53
CA ALA A 265 -1.57 1.00 11.86
C ALA A 265 -1.58 2.06 10.76
N TYR A 266 -0.38 2.46 10.31
CA TYR A 266 -0.18 3.24 9.11
C TYR A 266 -0.28 2.36 7.86
N GLY A 267 -0.86 2.91 6.79
CA GLY A 267 -0.81 2.32 5.45
C GLY A 267 -1.59 1.02 5.30
N GLN A 268 -2.69 0.83 6.04
CA GLN A 268 -3.59 -0.29 5.81
C GLN A 268 -4.33 -0.17 4.47
N ASP A 269 -4.51 1.04 3.98
CA ASP A 269 -4.85 1.41 2.62
C ASP A 269 -3.58 1.38 1.74
N ASP A 270 -3.36 0.41 0.82
CA ASP A 270 -4.16 -0.82 0.62
C ASP A 270 -3.33 -2.09 0.94
N ARG A 271 -2.35 -1.95 1.86
CA ARG A 271 -1.49 -3.08 2.27
C ARG A 271 -2.27 -4.21 2.93
N VAL A 272 -3.48 -3.95 3.43
CA VAL A 272 -4.36 -5.01 3.95
C VAL A 272 -4.80 -5.95 2.84
N CYS A 273 -5.20 -5.40 1.68
CA CYS A 273 -5.58 -6.21 0.53
C CYS A 273 -4.36 -6.81 -0.17
N ALA A 274 -3.23 -6.11 -0.20
CA ALA A 274 -1.97 -6.65 -0.73
C ALA A 274 -1.52 -7.89 0.05
N TYR A 275 -1.46 -7.81 1.39
CA TYR A 275 -1.11 -8.93 2.25
C TYR A 275 -2.07 -10.11 2.10
N THR A 276 -3.38 -9.86 2.17
CA THR A 276 -4.39 -10.92 2.12
C THR A 276 -4.45 -11.59 0.73
N SER A 277 -4.18 -10.85 -0.35
CA SER A 277 -4.03 -11.38 -1.71
C SER A 277 -2.81 -12.27 -1.84
N MET A 278 -1.64 -11.83 -1.39
CA MET A 278 -0.42 -12.64 -1.36
C MET A 278 -0.63 -13.92 -0.54
N GLN A 279 -1.18 -13.81 0.67
CA GLN A 279 -1.39 -14.98 1.54
C GLN A 279 -2.39 -15.97 0.96
N ALA A 280 -3.45 -15.49 0.29
CA ALA A 280 -4.39 -16.34 -0.44
C ALA A 280 -3.69 -17.14 -1.54
N MET A 281 -2.80 -16.51 -2.32
CA MET A 281 -2.00 -17.21 -3.34
C MET A 281 -1.09 -18.28 -2.74
N LEU A 282 -0.43 -17.98 -1.61
CA LEU A 282 0.51 -18.88 -0.94
C LEU A 282 -0.17 -20.15 -0.40
N ASP A 283 -1.40 -20.00 0.10
CA ASP A 283 -2.16 -21.08 0.74
C ASP A 283 -3.10 -21.81 -0.23
N SER A 284 -3.08 -21.46 -1.53
CA SER A 284 -3.89 -22.11 -2.55
C SER A 284 -3.15 -23.26 -3.25
N ASP A 285 -3.87 -24.33 -3.51
CA ASP A 285 -3.41 -25.44 -4.33
C ASP A 285 -3.42 -25.08 -5.83
N VAL A 286 -2.81 -25.94 -6.66
CA VAL A 286 -2.85 -25.77 -8.12
C VAL A 286 -4.28 -25.86 -8.64
N THR A 287 -4.71 -24.84 -9.36
CA THR A 287 -6.06 -24.67 -9.89
C THR A 287 -6.15 -25.04 -11.39
N ASP A 288 -7.36 -25.01 -11.95
CA ASP A 288 -7.56 -25.15 -13.39
C ASP A 288 -7.00 -23.94 -14.14
N ARG A 289 -7.41 -22.72 -13.76
CA ARG A 289 -6.91 -21.47 -14.36
C ARG A 289 -5.62 -21.05 -13.67
N THR A 290 -4.72 -20.41 -14.39
CA THR A 290 -3.55 -19.77 -13.79
C THR A 290 -4.01 -18.70 -12.79
N MET A 291 -3.47 -18.74 -11.58
CA MET A 291 -3.66 -17.70 -10.57
C MET A 291 -2.63 -16.59 -10.77
N CYS A 292 -3.06 -15.35 -10.56
CA CYS A 292 -2.19 -14.19 -10.60
C CYS A 292 -2.48 -13.28 -9.41
N CYS A 293 -1.42 -12.69 -8.82
CA CYS A 293 -1.52 -11.58 -7.90
C CYS A 293 -0.64 -10.45 -8.41
N ILE A 294 -1.23 -9.26 -8.58
CA ILE A 294 -0.51 -8.06 -9.00
C ILE A 294 -0.61 -7.00 -7.92
N LEU A 295 0.56 -6.51 -7.44
CA LEU A 295 0.64 -5.48 -6.42
C LEU A 295 1.44 -4.31 -7.00
N VAL A 296 0.84 -3.12 -7.01
CA VAL A 296 1.33 -1.96 -7.77
C VAL A 296 1.57 -0.74 -6.89
N ASP A 297 2.38 0.15 -7.41
CA ASP A 297 2.70 1.47 -6.87
C ASP A 297 1.79 2.54 -7.52
N LYS A 298 1.75 3.74 -6.95
CA LYS A 298 1.15 4.97 -7.50
C LYS A 298 -0.37 5.01 -7.63
N GLU A 299 -1.09 4.13 -6.97
CA GLU A 299 -2.56 4.22 -6.97
C GLU A 299 -3.02 5.57 -6.41
N GLU A 300 -2.46 5.98 -5.30
CA GLU A 300 -2.77 7.20 -4.53
C GLU A 300 -2.55 8.52 -5.30
N ILE A 301 -1.83 8.45 -6.40
CA ILE A 301 -1.56 9.60 -7.29
C ILE A 301 -2.05 9.36 -8.73
N GLY A 302 -2.95 8.39 -8.93
CA GLY A 302 -3.67 8.14 -10.19
C GLY A 302 -3.08 7.05 -11.07
N SER A 303 -2.25 6.15 -10.55
CA SER A 303 -1.70 4.96 -11.25
C SER A 303 -0.85 5.28 -12.49
N VAL A 304 -0.38 6.51 -12.67
CA VAL A 304 0.43 6.96 -13.82
C VAL A 304 1.91 6.80 -13.52
N GLY A 305 2.66 6.31 -14.49
CA GLY A 305 4.11 6.14 -14.40
C GLY A 305 4.54 4.68 -14.55
N ALA A 306 5.86 4.46 -14.57
CA ALA A 306 6.44 3.16 -14.93
C ALA A 306 6.08 2.03 -13.96
N THR A 307 5.80 2.34 -12.71
CA THR A 307 5.49 1.39 -11.64
C THR A 307 3.99 1.34 -11.28
N GLY A 308 3.19 2.28 -11.82
CA GLY A 308 1.74 2.29 -11.64
C GLY A 308 1.01 1.28 -12.55
N MET A 309 -0.25 0.99 -12.24
CA MET A 309 -1.05 0.01 -12.99
C MET A 309 -1.24 0.37 -14.47
N GLN A 310 -1.14 1.65 -14.85
CA GLN A 310 -1.24 2.08 -16.25
C GLN A 310 0.01 1.76 -17.09
N SER A 311 1.09 1.28 -16.48
CA SER A 311 2.27 0.83 -17.22
C SER A 311 2.02 -0.51 -17.94
N HIS A 312 2.82 -0.81 -18.97
CA HIS A 312 2.76 -2.10 -19.65
C HIS A 312 3.45 -3.25 -18.88
N PHE A 313 3.90 -3.02 -17.67
CA PHE A 313 4.60 -4.01 -16.85
C PHE A 313 3.80 -5.32 -16.74
N PHE A 314 2.50 -5.24 -16.40
CA PHE A 314 1.67 -6.43 -16.23
C PHE A 314 1.49 -7.21 -17.54
N GLU A 315 1.17 -6.52 -18.64
CA GLU A 315 1.01 -7.15 -19.96
C GLU A 315 2.30 -7.82 -20.44
N ASN A 316 3.45 -7.16 -20.20
CA ASN A 316 4.76 -7.73 -20.52
C ASN A 316 5.06 -8.98 -19.69
N ALA A 317 4.77 -8.96 -18.38
CA ALA A 317 4.96 -10.12 -17.51
C ALA A 317 4.09 -11.31 -17.96
N VAL A 318 2.82 -11.09 -18.31
CA VAL A 318 1.92 -12.10 -18.87
C VAL A 318 2.48 -12.67 -20.16
N ALA A 319 2.96 -11.83 -21.08
CA ALA A 319 3.54 -12.26 -22.36
C ALA A 319 4.76 -13.16 -22.16
N GLU A 320 5.67 -12.83 -21.25
CA GLU A 320 6.85 -13.62 -20.94
C GLU A 320 6.50 -14.96 -20.25
N VAL A 321 5.55 -14.96 -19.31
CA VAL A 321 5.06 -16.20 -18.69
C VAL A 321 4.46 -17.11 -19.74
N MET A 322 3.63 -16.59 -20.66
CA MET A 322 3.08 -17.37 -21.78
C MET A 322 4.15 -17.86 -22.73
N ASN A 323 5.22 -17.07 -22.95
CA ASN A 323 6.35 -17.48 -23.78
C ASN A 323 7.08 -18.68 -23.17
N LEU A 324 7.38 -18.66 -21.88
CA LEU A 324 8.00 -19.77 -21.17
C LEU A 324 7.07 -20.99 -21.04
N ALA A 325 5.75 -20.81 -21.06
CA ALA A 325 4.76 -21.87 -21.10
C ALA A 325 4.55 -22.46 -22.53
N GLY A 326 5.17 -21.87 -23.56
CA GLY A 326 5.00 -22.30 -24.96
C GLY A 326 3.67 -21.90 -25.59
N GLU A 327 2.97 -20.91 -25.04
CA GLU A 327 1.64 -20.46 -25.46
C GLU A 327 1.63 -19.06 -26.09
N TYR A 328 2.79 -18.42 -26.23
CA TYR A 328 2.87 -17.02 -26.66
C TYR A 328 2.45 -16.82 -28.12
N SER A 329 1.56 -15.88 -28.31
CA SER A 329 1.39 -15.05 -29.50
C SER A 329 0.68 -13.77 -29.07
N GLU A 330 0.80 -12.67 -29.83
CA GLU A 330 0.06 -11.44 -29.51
C GLU A 330 -1.45 -11.66 -29.33
N LEU A 331 -2.05 -12.51 -30.16
CA LEU A 331 -3.47 -12.82 -30.08
C LEU A 331 -3.79 -13.64 -28.81
N ASN A 332 -2.90 -14.56 -28.41
CA ASN A 332 -3.10 -15.36 -27.20
C ASN A 332 -2.98 -14.52 -25.92
N VAL A 333 -2.06 -13.57 -25.85
CA VAL A 333 -1.96 -12.61 -24.75
C VAL A 333 -3.27 -11.82 -24.60
N ARG A 334 -3.79 -11.29 -25.72
CA ARG A 334 -5.09 -10.57 -25.72
C ARG A 334 -6.26 -11.47 -25.28
N ARG A 335 -6.29 -12.72 -25.73
CA ARG A 335 -7.31 -13.70 -25.28
C ARG A 335 -7.19 -13.99 -23.80
N CYS A 336 -5.97 -14.23 -23.31
CA CYS A 336 -5.69 -14.47 -21.90
C CYS A 336 -6.26 -13.31 -21.05
N LEU A 337 -5.89 -12.08 -21.37
CA LEU A 337 -6.35 -10.90 -20.63
C LEU A 337 -7.86 -10.71 -20.73
N ALA A 338 -8.45 -10.83 -21.91
CA ALA A 338 -9.89 -10.65 -22.10
C ALA A 338 -10.76 -11.71 -21.41
N HIS A 339 -10.26 -12.95 -21.31
CA HIS A 339 -10.95 -14.05 -20.64
C HIS A 339 -10.67 -14.14 -19.13
N SER A 340 -9.79 -13.27 -18.61
CA SER A 340 -9.47 -13.21 -17.18
C SER A 340 -10.62 -12.62 -16.36
N CYS A 341 -10.60 -12.92 -15.08
CA CYS A 341 -11.46 -12.26 -14.09
C CYS A 341 -10.60 -11.79 -12.90
N MET A 342 -11.01 -10.67 -12.31
CA MET A 342 -10.23 -9.98 -11.29
C MET A 342 -11.10 -9.53 -10.12
N LEU A 343 -10.58 -9.74 -8.91
CA LEU A 343 -10.90 -8.90 -7.76
C LEU A 343 -9.85 -7.79 -7.70
N SER A 344 -10.27 -6.58 -8.02
CA SER A 344 -9.47 -5.37 -7.82
C SER A 344 -9.64 -4.98 -6.36
N SER A 345 -8.63 -5.31 -5.57
CA SER A 345 -8.72 -5.08 -4.14
C SER A 345 -8.31 -3.66 -3.82
N ASP A 346 -9.12 -3.04 -2.96
CA ASP A 346 -8.90 -1.72 -2.39
C ASP A 346 -9.80 -1.56 -1.17
N VAL A 347 -9.35 -0.85 -0.15
CA VAL A 347 -10.15 -0.65 1.06
C VAL A 347 -11.44 0.10 0.78
N SER A 348 -12.42 -0.10 1.64
CA SER A 348 -13.70 0.59 1.56
C SER A 348 -13.95 1.39 2.85
N SER A 349 -14.55 2.57 2.73
CA SER A 349 -14.84 3.41 3.89
C SER A 349 -15.81 2.72 4.86
N ALA A 350 -15.40 2.51 6.09
CA ALA A 350 -16.27 1.98 7.15
C ALA A 350 -17.25 3.04 7.65
N PHE A 351 -18.47 2.62 7.97
CA PHE A 351 -19.44 3.48 8.61
C PHE A 351 -18.94 3.97 9.97
N ASP A 352 -18.81 5.28 10.10
CA ASP A 352 -18.51 5.95 11.37
C ASP A 352 -19.79 6.64 11.89
N PRO A 353 -20.34 6.24 13.05
CA PRO A 353 -21.51 6.86 13.64
C PRO A 353 -21.34 8.35 13.96
N THR A 354 -20.10 8.79 14.25
CA THR A 354 -19.76 10.18 14.51
C THR A 354 -20.01 11.08 13.30
N TYR A 355 -19.82 10.49 12.10
CA TYR A 355 -19.99 11.18 10.81
C TYR A 355 -21.12 10.60 9.98
N ALA A 356 -22.16 10.05 10.62
CA ALA A 356 -23.26 9.33 9.98
C ALA A 356 -23.95 10.11 8.82
N SER A 357 -23.91 11.43 8.85
CA SER A 357 -24.47 12.27 7.78
C SER A 357 -23.76 12.14 6.43
N SER A 358 -22.52 11.65 6.40
CA SER A 358 -21.72 11.46 5.19
C SER A 358 -21.99 10.12 4.48
N PHE A 359 -22.73 9.19 5.10
CA PHE A 359 -22.94 7.83 4.64
C PHE A 359 -24.38 7.52 4.25
N ASP A 360 -24.56 6.62 3.29
CA ASP A 360 -25.83 5.89 3.10
C ASP A 360 -25.78 4.60 3.93
N LYS A 361 -26.49 4.57 5.06
CA LYS A 361 -26.48 3.45 6.00
C LYS A 361 -26.87 2.10 5.42
N LYS A 362 -27.60 2.07 4.28
CA LYS A 362 -28.01 0.82 3.62
C LYS A 362 -26.91 0.25 2.73
N ASN A 363 -26.04 1.14 2.19
CA ASN A 363 -25.06 0.82 1.16
C ASN A 363 -23.63 1.13 1.61
N VAL A 364 -23.33 1.16 2.90
CA VAL A 364 -22.00 1.40 3.46
C VAL A 364 -21.44 0.13 4.09
N ALA A 365 -20.11 -0.01 4.11
CA ALA A 365 -19.44 -1.09 4.81
C ALA A 365 -19.45 -0.86 6.33
N TYR A 366 -19.50 -1.93 7.09
CA TYR A 366 -19.43 -1.93 8.56
C TYR A 366 -18.23 -2.76 9.01
N LEU A 367 -17.49 -2.29 10.02
CA LEU A 367 -16.48 -3.11 10.68
C LEU A 367 -17.09 -4.38 11.28
N GLY A 368 -16.43 -5.51 11.07
CA GLY A 368 -16.95 -6.82 11.47
C GLY A 368 -18.05 -7.35 10.56
N GLY A 369 -18.26 -6.74 9.39
CA GLY A 369 -19.20 -7.19 8.38
C GLY A 369 -18.64 -8.18 7.36
N GLY A 370 -17.36 -8.50 7.46
CA GLY A 370 -16.63 -9.35 6.52
C GLY A 370 -16.05 -8.58 5.34
N MET A 371 -15.60 -9.34 4.33
CA MET A 371 -15.05 -8.77 3.09
C MET A 371 -16.06 -7.84 2.40
N VAL A 372 -15.59 -6.74 1.85
CA VAL A 372 -16.45 -5.78 1.13
C VAL A 372 -16.39 -6.04 -0.36
N ILE A 373 -17.53 -5.95 -1.03
CA ILE A 373 -17.67 -5.97 -2.49
C ILE A 373 -18.31 -4.65 -2.93
N ASN A 374 -17.64 -3.91 -3.79
CA ASN A 374 -18.14 -2.68 -4.37
C ASN A 374 -18.40 -2.91 -5.86
N LYS A 375 -19.68 -2.91 -6.24
CA LYS A 375 -20.05 -3.07 -7.66
C LYS A 375 -19.46 -1.94 -8.52
N PHE A 376 -19.33 -0.74 -7.95
CA PHE A 376 -18.70 0.44 -8.53
C PHE A 376 -18.18 1.35 -7.41
N THR A 377 -17.18 2.19 -7.72
CA THR A 377 -16.51 3.08 -6.75
C THR A 377 -16.54 4.56 -7.13
N GLY A 378 -16.77 4.88 -8.40
CA GLY A 378 -16.67 6.24 -8.94
C GLY A 378 -17.60 7.27 -8.29
N ALA A 379 -17.20 8.55 -8.40
CA ALA A 379 -17.92 9.67 -7.82
C ALA A 379 -19.13 10.11 -8.63
N ARG A 380 -20.12 10.72 -7.98
CA ARG A 380 -21.32 11.33 -8.58
C ARG A 380 -22.02 10.36 -9.54
N GLY A 381 -21.95 10.59 -10.87
CA GLY A 381 -22.53 9.71 -11.89
C GLY A 381 -21.66 8.50 -12.23
N LYS A 382 -20.94 7.90 -11.28
CA LYS A 382 -20.02 6.77 -11.47
C LYS A 382 -18.83 7.08 -12.38
N SER A 383 -18.40 8.32 -12.44
CA SER A 383 -17.27 8.75 -13.27
C SER A 383 -15.97 8.13 -12.78
N GLY A 384 -15.15 7.60 -13.70
CA GLY A 384 -13.85 7.01 -13.39
C GLY A 384 -13.94 5.67 -12.65
N SER A 385 -15.06 4.95 -12.75
CA SER A 385 -15.29 3.68 -12.09
C SER A 385 -15.47 2.54 -13.10
N ASN A 386 -15.05 1.34 -12.72
CA ASN A 386 -15.60 0.11 -13.28
C ASN A 386 -16.96 -0.15 -12.66
N ASP A 387 -17.98 -0.52 -13.46
CA ASP A 387 -19.31 -0.97 -13.00
C ASP A 387 -19.44 -2.45 -13.36
N ALA A 388 -19.19 -3.33 -12.40
CA ALA A 388 -19.17 -4.77 -12.62
C ALA A 388 -20.53 -5.30 -13.12
N ASN A 389 -20.50 -6.25 -14.06
CA ASN A 389 -21.70 -6.83 -14.62
C ASN A 389 -22.39 -7.78 -13.63
N ALA A 390 -23.70 -7.98 -13.84
CA ALA A 390 -24.54 -8.74 -12.92
C ALA A 390 -24.18 -10.23 -12.88
N GLU A 391 -23.79 -10.81 -14.02
CA GLU A 391 -23.41 -12.21 -14.16
C GLU A 391 -22.16 -12.52 -13.36
N TYR A 392 -21.15 -11.65 -13.43
CA TYR A 392 -19.93 -11.79 -12.66
C TYR A 392 -20.20 -11.69 -11.16
N LEU A 393 -20.97 -10.70 -10.72
CA LEU A 393 -21.32 -10.55 -9.31
C LEU A 393 -22.12 -11.76 -8.80
N ALA A 394 -23.04 -12.32 -9.60
CA ALA A 394 -23.78 -13.53 -9.23
C ALA A 394 -22.85 -14.74 -9.08
N HIS A 395 -21.88 -14.89 -9.96
CA HIS A 395 -20.87 -15.95 -9.89
C HIS A 395 -20.01 -15.83 -8.61
N LEU A 396 -19.54 -14.64 -8.28
CA LEU A 396 -18.77 -14.39 -7.05
C LEU A 396 -19.59 -14.71 -5.79
N ARG A 397 -20.84 -14.28 -5.74
CA ARG A 397 -21.73 -14.63 -4.61
C ARG A 397 -21.84 -16.14 -4.43
N HIS A 398 -21.97 -16.90 -5.52
CA HIS A 398 -21.99 -18.37 -5.44
C HIS A 398 -20.68 -18.95 -4.88
N ILE A 399 -19.53 -18.42 -5.29
CA ILE A 399 -18.22 -18.84 -4.78
C ILE A 399 -18.11 -18.58 -3.28
N PHE A 400 -18.44 -17.37 -2.83
CA PHE A 400 -18.33 -16.97 -1.43
C PHE A 400 -19.32 -17.71 -0.53
N ASP A 401 -20.56 -17.90 -0.98
CA ASP A 401 -21.57 -18.68 -0.26
C ASP A 401 -21.12 -20.15 -0.09
N LYS A 402 -20.55 -20.75 -1.15
CA LYS A 402 -20.04 -22.13 -1.12
C LYS A 402 -18.85 -22.28 -0.16
N ALA A 403 -18.00 -21.25 -0.06
CA ALA A 403 -16.83 -21.23 0.83
C ALA A 403 -17.15 -20.73 2.25
N GLU A 404 -18.42 -20.42 2.53
CA GLU A 404 -18.88 -19.86 3.80
C GLU A 404 -18.09 -18.59 4.20
N VAL A 405 -17.79 -17.72 3.21
CA VAL A 405 -17.14 -16.43 3.40
C VAL A 405 -18.20 -15.40 3.77
N ASN A 406 -17.98 -14.69 4.88
CA ASN A 406 -18.81 -13.55 5.21
C ASN A 406 -18.41 -12.35 4.37
N PHE A 407 -19.35 -11.77 3.65
CA PHE A 407 -19.13 -10.57 2.84
C PHE A 407 -20.30 -9.60 2.92
N GLN A 408 -20.02 -8.36 2.59
CA GLN A 408 -20.99 -7.28 2.49
C GLN A 408 -20.81 -6.51 1.19
N THR A 409 -21.91 -5.88 0.73
CA THR A 409 -21.84 -4.97 -0.41
C THR A 409 -21.90 -3.53 0.07
N ALA A 410 -21.10 -2.65 -0.54
CA ALA A 410 -21.03 -1.25 -0.14
C ALA A 410 -20.84 -0.31 -1.34
N GLU A 411 -21.04 0.97 -1.06
CA GLU A 411 -20.64 2.12 -1.88
C GLU A 411 -19.80 3.07 -1.02
N LEU A 412 -18.96 3.85 -1.64
CA LEU A 412 -18.08 4.79 -0.95
C LEU A 412 -18.81 6.11 -0.66
N GLY A 413 -19.51 6.17 0.47
CA GLY A 413 -20.22 7.38 0.91
C GLY A 413 -21.55 7.63 0.19
N LYS A 414 -22.07 8.86 0.31
CA LYS A 414 -23.26 9.31 -0.42
C LYS A 414 -22.93 9.71 -1.85
N VAL A 415 -23.90 9.56 -2.77
CA VAL A 415 -23.79 9.79 -4.22
C VAL A 415 -23.04 11.07 -4.60
N ASP A 416 -23.35 12.20 -3.97
CA ASP A 416 -22.71 13.50 -4.30
C ASP A 416 -21.49 13.85 -3.43
N LEU A 417 -21.18 13.05 -2.40
CA LEU A 417 -20.11 13.30 -1.45
C LEU A 417 -18.97 12.30 -1.53
N GLY A 418 -19.26 11.07 -1.89
CA GLY A 418 -18.32 9.97 -1.92
C GLY A 418 -17.90 9.56 -3.33
N GLY A 419 -16.97 8.64 -3.39
CA GLY A 419 -16.45 8.04 -4.60
C GLY A 419 -14.96 8.34 -4.78
N GLY A 420 -14.25 7.38 -5.32
CA GLY A 420 -12.83 7.45 -5.66
C GLY A 420 -12.54 6.56 -6.87
N GLY A 421 -11.40 6.77 -7.54
CA GLY A 421 -10.87 5.83 -8.52
C GLY A 421 -10.19 4.67 -7.80
N THR A 422 -10.05 3.55 -8.48
CA THR A 422 -9.26 2.38 -8.09
C THR A 422 -8.56 1.84 -9.32
N ILE A 423 -7.69 0.87 -9.19
CA ILE A 423 -7.05 0.22 -10.35
C ILE A 423 -8.02 -0.60 -11.21
N ALA A 424 -9.24 -0.83 -10.77
CA ALA A 424 -10.25 -1.67 -11.44
C ALA A 424 -10.54 -1.25 -12.88
N TYR A 425 -10.73 0.03 -13.13
CA TYR A 425 -11.06 0.50 -14.48
C TYR A 425 -9.91 0.26 -15.47
N ILE A 426 -8.68 0.24 -15.01
CA ILE A 426 -7.48 0.07 -15.86
C ILE A 426 -7.45 -1.35 -16.43
N LEU A 427 -7.61 -2.36 -15.58
CA LEU A 427 -7.66 -3.75 -16.05
C LEU A 427 -8.94 -4.09 -16.82
N ALA A 428 -10.05 -3.43 -16.51
CA ALA A 428 -11.29 -3.55 -17.28
C ALA A 428 -11.12 -3.11 -18.75
N LEU A 429 -10.12 -2.27 -19.07
CA LEU A 429 -9.82 -1.87 -20.47
C LEU A 429 -9.37 -3.06 -21.34
N TYR A 430 -8.87 -4.15 -20.74
CA TYR A 430 -8.57 -5.38 -21.48
C TYR A 430 -9.81 -6.22 -21.83
N GLY A 431 -11.00 -5.82 -21.34
CA GLY A 431 -12.26 -6.53 -21.57
C GLY A 431 -12.53 -7.67 -20.59
N MET A 432 -11.70 -7.81 -19.54
CA MET A 432 -11.91 -8.83 -18.49
C MET A 432 -13.05 -8.45 -17.54
N ASN A 433 -13.54 -9.42 -16.80
CA ASN A 433 -14.46 -9.19 -15.70
C ASN A 433 -13.73 -8.68 -14.46
N VAL A 434 -14.05 -7.47 -14.02
CA VAL A 434 -13.41 -6.83 -12.84
C VAL A 434 -14.50 -6.36 -11.87
N ILE A 435 -14.25 -6.50 -10.58
CA ILE A 435 -15.02 -5.90 -9.50
C ILE A 435 -14.11 -5.43 -8.39
N ASP A 436 -14.50 -4.35 -7.72
CA ASP A 436 -13.79 -3.85 -6.55
C ASP A 436 -14.16 -4.68 -5.31
N SER A 437 -13.16 -5.06 -4.53
CA SER A 437 -13.30 -5.86 -3.33
C SER A 437 -12.25 -5.46 -2.31
N GLY A 438 -12.56 -5.47 -1.02
CA GLY A 438 -11.56 -5.11 -0.01
C GLY A 438 -12.00 -5.25 1.42
N VAL A 439 -11.43 -4.43 2.28
CA VAL A 439 -11.66 -4.42 3.71
C VAL A 439 -12.20 -3.06 4.15
N ALA A 440 -13.16 -3.06 5.07
CA ALA A 440 -13.68 -1.83 5.65
C ALA A 440 -12.60 -1.17 6.55
N VAL A 441 -12.33 0.12 6.33
CA VAL A 441 -11.32 0.88 7.07
C VAL A 441 -11.90 2.16 7.65
N LEU A 442 -11.53 2.48 8.89
CA LEU A 442 -11.73 3.81 9.49
C LEU A 442 -10.47 4.64 9.35
N ASN A 443 -10.64 5.95 9.26
CA ASN A 443 -9.54 6.92 9.16
C ASN A 443 -8.69 6.76 7.88
N MET A 444 -9.28 6.29 6.78
CA MET A 444 -8.60 6.17 5.48
C MET A 444 -7.74 7.40 5.18
N HIS A 445 -6.50 7.20 4.72
CA HIS A 445 -5.47 8.22 4.45
C HIS A 445 -4.95 9.00 5.67
N ALA A 446 -5.37 8.65 6.89
CA ALA A 446 -4.78 9.24 8.08
C ALA A 446 -3.47 8.54 8.47
N PRO A 447 -2.60 9.16 9.28
CA PRO A 447 -1.40 8.51 9.81
C PRO A 447 -1.66 7.18 10.53
N TRP A 448 -2.87 7.01 11.07
CA TRP A 448 -3.29 5.79 11.76
C TRP A 448 -4.70 5.39 11.31
N GLU A 449 -4.78 4.26 10.65
CA GLU A 449 -6.01 3.67 10.13
C GLU A 449 -6.42 2.47 10.97
N ALA A 450 -7.70 2.11 10.94
CA ALA A 450 -8.20 0.99 11.72
C ALA A 450 -9.06 0.03 10.88
N THR A 451 -8.74 -1.27 10.95
CA THR A 451 -9.52 -2.36 10.35
C THR A 451 -9.98 -3.36 11.42
N SER A 452 -11.04 -4.10 11.13
CA SER A 452 -11.42 -5.25 11.97
C SER A 452 -10.58 -6.48 11.61
N LYS A 453 -10.05 -7.16 12.62
CA LYS A 453 -9.33 -8.44 12.43
C LYS A 453 -10.19 -9.50 11.75
N ALA A 454 -11.50 -9.46 11.96
CA ALA A 454 -12.45 -10.34 11.31
C ALA A 454 -12.55 -10.05 9.80
N ASP A 455 -12.60 -8.78 9.41
CA ASP A 455 -12.71 -8.39 8.00
C ASP A 455 -11.44 -8.73 7.23
N VAL A 456 -10.26 -8.57 7.83
CA VAL A 456 -8.96 -9.01 7.28
C VAL A 456 -8.96 -10.52 7.04
N TYR A 457 -9.45 -11.29 8.00
CA TYR A 457 -9.53 -12.75 7.87
C TYR A 457 -10.53 -13.18 6.79
N GLU A 458 -11.69 -12.52 6.69
CA GLU A 458 -12.66 -12.82 5.63
C GLU A 458 -12.18 -12.39 4.24
N ALA A 459 -11.42 -11.31 4.12
CA ALA A 459 -10.78 -10.94 2.85
C ALA A 459 -9.80 -12.02 2.39
N TYR A 460 -8.92 -12.51 3.28
CA TYR A 460 -8.04 -13.64 2.99
C TYR A 460 -8.82 -14.88 2.53
N ARG A 461 -9.89 -15.26 3.24
CA ARG A 461 -10.72 -16.41 2.88
C ARG A 461 -11.44 -16.22 1.54
N GLY A 462 -11.98 -15.02 1.31
CA GLY A 462 -12.67 -14.67 0.07
C GLY A 462 -11.74 -14.67 -1.14
N TYR A 463 -10.55 -14.11 -1.00
CA TYR A 463 -9.53 -14.10 -2.06
C TYR A 463 -9.06 -15.51 -2.40
N LYS A 464 -8.84 -16.34 -1.38
CA LYS A 464 -8.53 -17.76 -1.58
C LYS A 464 -9.65 -18.49 -2.32
N ALA A 465 -10.89 -18.32 -1.87
CA ALA A 465 -12.05 -18.94 -2.52
C ALA A 465 -12.20 -18.50 -3.99
N PHE A 466 -11.91 -17.23 -4.28
CA PHE A 466 -11.96 -16.68 -5.63
C PHE A 466 -10.89 -17.30 -6.54
N VAL A 467 -9.62 -17.31 -6.13
CA VAL A 467 -8.56 -17.84 -7.01
C VAL A 467 -8.71 -19.34 -7.27
N GLU A 468 -9.29 -20.08 -6.30
CA GLU A 468 -9.56 -21.51 -6.42
C GLU A 468 -10.85 -21.83 -7.21
N GLY A 469 -11.85 -20.94 -7.21
CA GLY A 469 -13.19 -21.25 -7.66
C GLY A 469 -13.70 -20.50 -8.89
N ALA A 470 -13.07 -19.39 -9.29
CA ALA A 470 -13.56 -18.60 -10.41
C ALA A 470 -13.32 -19.31 -11.75
N SER A 471 -14.38 -19.40 -12.57
CA SER A 471 -14.39 -20.21 -13.80
C SER A 471 -15.31 -19.66 -14.90
N LEU A 472 -15.47 -18.32 -14.99
CA LEU A 472 -16.27 -17.67 -16.03
C LEU A 472 -15.55 -17.65 -17.36
#